data_bced77ed404fa1879bf63f1154cf54ba
#
_entry.id   bced77ed404fa1879bf63f1154cf54ba
#
_cell.length_a   1.000
_cell.length_b   1.000
_cell.length_c   1.000
_cell.angle_alpha   90.00
_cell.angle_beta   90.00
_cell.angle_gamma   90.00
#
_symmetry.space_group_name_H-M   'P 1'
#
loop_
_entity.id
_entity.type
_entity.pdbx_description
1 polymer ?
#
loop_
_entity_poly.entity_id
_entity_poly.type
_entity_poly.pdbx_seq_one_letter_code
_entity_poly.pdbx_strand_id
1 'polypeptide(L)'
;VNPTSRQRFLDTLQFKPVAKPWARWGAFLWDETAERWKQEGWDGTPLDDYFELDRLVRVDPWYGPVPEFEHEVIAEDEETVTYVNHEGIVMREFKKNRDTSMPQFVKFPVANEAEFEKFAAERLALHADRRLSAAWRSMVASGRVQAAVGKGELRAEEQAAARGAAPGEQWPRKCWADRWGGFFGSLRNMLGVENLCVAFYDQPRLIERMMEERADRLIEITAEVLQHTRFEVFWFWEDMAYKGGPLVGPALFRKFAFRHYERVCGWLRHQGIQHIGLDSDGDIRTLIPLWLEAGIDHLWPFEVQSGMDVVAVRKEYGHRLGIVGGIDKRVLSGGGEAMRKEVDRVMPLVEQGGYIPELDHSVPPDVSWKNFCDYIAYLKFRLNRG
;
A
#
# COMPACT_ATOMS: atom_id res chain seq x y z
N VAL A 1 18.92 2.40 27.44
CA VAL A 1 19.01 2.78 26.01
C VAL A 1 17.59 2.89 25.50
N ASN A 2 17.22 4.05 24.94
CA ASN A 2 15.89 4.19 24.34
C ASN A 2 15.79 3.29 23.09
N PRO A 3 14.66 2.58 22.89
CA PRO A 3 14.48 1.71 21.73
C PRO A 3 14.50 2.54 20.43
N THR A 4 15.13 1.98 19.39
CA THR A 4 15.13 2.59 18.04
C THR A 4 13.71 2.62 17.45
N SER A 5 13.48 3.43 16.41
CA SER A 5 12.20 3.41 15.70
C SER A 5 11.88 2.02 15.17
N ARG A 6 12.87 1.30 14.61
CA ARG A 6 12.72 -0.09 14.17
C ARG A 6 12.28 -1.01 15.32
N GLN A 7 12.88 -0.90 16.49
CA GLN A 7 12.51 -1.74 17.64
C GLN A 7 11.07 -1.43 18.10
N ARG A 8 10.69 -0.14 18.20
CA ARG A 8 9.32 0.25 18.55
C ARG A 8 8.28 -0.26 17.55
N PHE A 9 8.61 -0.21 16.25
CA PHE A 9 7.76 -0.77 15.20
C PHE A 9 7.53 -2.27 15.40
N LEU A 10 8.61 -3.04 15.56
CA LEU A 10 8.52 -4.48 15.80
C LEU A 10 7.77 -4.81 17.10
N ASP A 11 8.05 -4.10 18.17
CA ASP A 11 7.33 -4.31 19.44
C ASP A 11 5.84 -3.99 19.31
N THR A 12 5.48 -2.93 18.55
CA THR A 12 4.09 -2.62 18.23
C THR A 12 3.43 -3.77 17.47
N LEU A 13 4.05 -4.26 16.37
CA LEU A 13 3.48 -5.35 15.57
C LEU A 13 3.36 -6.66 16.38
N GLN A 14 4.24 -6.88 17.35
CA GLN A 14 4.26 -8.05 18.22
C GLN A 14 3.38 -7.90 19.47
N PHE A 15 2.53 -6.88 19.56
CA PHE A 15 1.65 -6.60 20.70
C PHE A 15 2.41 -6.42 22.03
N LYS A 16 3.65 -5.99 21.98
CA LYS A 16 4.43 -5.66 23.17
C LYS A 16 4.16 -4.23 23.64
N PRO A 17 4.23 -3.97 24.94
CA PRO A 17 4.14 -2.59 25.44
C PRO A 17 5.23 -1.68 24.88
N VAL A 18 4.85 -0.51 24.40
CA VAL A 18 5.75 0.48 23.83
C VAL A 18 5.53 1.83 24.50
N ALA A 19 6.51 2.31 25.28
CA ALA A 19 6.40 3.56 26.02
C ALA A 19 6.23 4.80 25.12
N LYS A 20 6.84 4.77 23.92
CA LYS A 20 6.66 5.78 22.85
C LYS A 20 6.17 5.05 21.61
N PRO A 21 4.84 4.92 21.39
CA PRO A 21 4.29 4.19 20.26
C PRO A 21 4.81 4.68 18.92
N TRP A 22 4.99 3.76 17.98
CA TRP A 22 5.37 4.10 16.62
C TRP A 22 4.24 4.85 15.93
N ALA A 23 4.55 5.92 15.22
CA ALA A 23 3.53 6.80 14.65
C ALA A 23 3.93 7.34 13.28
N ARG A 24 2.96 7.38 12.39
CA ARG A 24 2.98 8.05 11.08
C ARG A 24 1.81 9.01 10.95
N TRP A 25 1.89 9.88 9.97
CA TRP A 25 0.85 10.87 9.71
C TRP A 25 -0.33 10.31 8.89
N GLY A 26 -0.06 9.38 7.98
CA GLY A 26 -1.02 8.82 7.04
C GLY A 26 -0.33 8.17 5.84
N ALA A 27 -1.11 7.82 4.82
CA ALA A 27 -0.64 7.12 3.63
C ALA A 27 -0.09 8.06 2.55
N PHE A 28 -0.98 8.88 1.97
CA PHE A 28 -0.68 9.74 0.82
C PHE A 28 -1.39 11.09 0.93
N LEU A 29 -0.85 12.10 0.25
CA LEU A 29 -1.55 13.34 -0.07
C LEU A 29 -2.07 13.28 -1.50
N TRP A 30 -3.23 13.85 -1.74
CA TRP A 30 -3.62 14.22 -3.09
C TRP A 30 -2.80 15.45 -3.52
N ASP A 31 -2.52 15.56 -4.82
CA ASP A 31 -1.71 16.68 -5.32
C ASP A 31 -2.38 18.02 -5.01
N GLU A 32 -3.72 18.09 -5.14
CA GLU A 32 -4.49 19.28 -4.77
C GLU A 32 -4.41 19.61 -3.27
N THR A 33 -4.32 18.60 -2.41
CA THR A 33 -4.11 18.80 -0.97
C THR A 33 -2.74 19.44 -0.74
N ALA A 34 -1.71 18.93 -1.40
CA ALA A 34 -0.35 19.45 -1.29
C ALA A 34 -0.26 20.89 -1.83
N GLU A 35 -0.91 21.19 -2.97
CA GLU A 35 -0.97 22.54 -3.53
C GLU A 35 -1.68 23.52 -2.60
N ARG A 36 -2.84 23.13 -2.06
CA ARG A 36 -3.57 23.92 -1.08
C ARG A 36 -2.72 24.20 0.15
N TRP A 37 -2.08 23.19 0.72
CA TRP A 37 -1.27 23.35 1.92
C TRP A 37 -0.06 24.27 1.72
N LYS A 38 0.57 24.24 0.54
CA LYS A 38 1.61 25.20 0.17
C LYS A 38 1.08 26.66 0.18
N GLN A 39 -0.15 26.87 -0.28
CA GLN A 39 -0.80 28.19 -0.23
C GLN A 39 -1.16 28.59 1.22
N GLU A 40 -1.42 27.63 2.08
CA GLU A 40 -1.76 27.84 3.50
C GLU A 40 -0.50 27.89 4.41
N GLY A 41 0.71 27.81 3.85
CA GLY A 41 1.98 28.01 4.57
C GLY A 41 2.82 26.76 4.82
N TRP A 42 2.49 25.58 4.24
CA TRP A 42 3.41 24.46 4.23
C TRP A 42 4.57 24.72 3.25
N ASP A 43 5.79 24.54 3.73
CA ASP A 43 7.01 24.82 2.95
C ASP A 43 7.42 23.69 2.00
N GLY A 44 6.65 22.58 1.95
CA GLY A 44 6.97 21.40 1.15
C GLY A 44 7.91 20.41 1.82
N THR A 45 8.34 20.65 3.06
CA THR A 45 9.14 19.68 3.83
C THR A 45 8.36 18.36 3.95
N PRO A 46 9.00 17.20 3.71
CA PRO A 46 8.34 15.90 3.91
C PRO A 46 7.70 15.81 5.30
N LEU A 47 6.45 15.34 5.35
CA LEU A 47 5.64 15.41 6.58
C LEU A 47 6.25 14.62 7.74
N ASP A 48 6.91 13.49 7.46
CA ASP A 48 7.61 12.73 8.50
C ASP A 48 8.75 13.55 9.12
N ASP A 49 9.42 14.40 8.35
CA ASP A 49 10.45 15.32 8.82
C ASP A 49 9.86 16.53 9.53
N TYR A 50 8.87 17.17 8.91
CA TYR A 50 8.20 18.36 9.44
C TYR A 50 7.62 18.12 10.84
N PHE A 51 7.02 16.95 11.05
CA PHE A 51 6.42 16.57 12.33
C PHE A 51 7.30 15.67 13.20
N GLU A 52 8.53 15.36 12.80
CA GLU A 52 9.44 14.48 13.54
C GLU A 52 8.80 13.11 13.87
N LEU A 53 8.14 12.51 12.89
CA LEU A 53 7.50 11.21 13.00
C LEU A 53 8.45 10.06 12.66
N ASP A 54 7.99 8.85 12.90
CA ASP A 54 8.73 7.65 12.51
C ASP A 54 8.67 7.44 11.00
N ARG A 55 9.74 6.91 10.43
CA ARG A 55 9.86 6.61 9.01
C ARG A 55 9.79 5.12 8.75
N LEU A 56 9.18 4.76 7.64
CA LEU A 56 9.18 3.40 7.10
C LEU A 56 9.96 3.39 5.80
N VAL A 57 11.08 2.66 5.78
CA VAL A 57 11.92 2.53 4.59
C VAL A 57 11.31 1.54 3.63
N ARG A 58 11.03 1.95 2.40
CA ARG A 58 10.57 1.07 1.35
C ARG A 58 11.77 0.46 0.60
N VAL A 59 11.70 -0.85 0.36
CA VAL A 59 12.71 -1.60 -0.41
C VAL A 59 12.07 -2.32 -1.60
N ASP A 60 11.04 -1.70 -2.17
CA ASP A 60 10.19 -2.30 -3.18
C ASP A 60 10.93 -2.46 -4.51
N PRO A 61 10.94 -3.65 -5.10
CA PRO A 61 11.29 -3.85 -6.49
C PRO A 61 10.07 -3.59 -7.39
N TRP A 62 10.28 -3.57 -8.70
CA TRP A 62 9.17 -3.55 -9.64
C TRP A 62 8.61 -4.96 -9.89
N TYR A 63 7.36 -5.20 -9.50
CA TYR A 63 6.65 -6.48 -9.70
C TYR A 63 5.82 -6.54 -10.99
N GLY A 64 5.67 -5.41 -11.68
CA GLY A 64 4.88 -5.28 -12.90
C GLY A 64 5.57 -5.78 -14.18
N PRO A 65 5.07 -5.44 -15.36
CA PRO A 65 5.62 -5.87 -16.64
C PRO A 65 7.04 -5.34 -16.88
N VAL A 66 7.92 -6.21 -17.43
CA VAL A 66 9.28 -5.88 -17.86
C VAL A 66 9.57 -6.59 -19.18
N PRO A 67 9.88 -5.87 -20.27
CA PRO A 67 9.90 -4.39 -20.38
C PRO A 67 8.54 -3.76 -20.14
N GLU A 68 8.51 -2.54 -19.62
CA GLU A 68 7.31 -1.72 -19.57
C GLU A 68 6.78 -1.44 -20.97
N PHE A 69 5.50 -1.12 -21.09
CA PHE A 69 4.92 -0.65 -22.33
C PHE A 69 5.35 0.79 -22.60
N GLU A 70 5.58 1.13 -23.87
CA GLU A 70 5.81 2.49 -24.26
C GLU A 70 4.55 3.34 -24.08
N HIS A 71 4.73 4.56 -23.58
CA HIS A 71 3.62 5.50 -23.51
C HIS A 71 3.28 5.97 -24.92
N GLU A 72 2.07 5.65 -25.38
CA GLU A 72 1.60 5.98 -26.72
C GLU A 72 0.25 6.72 -26.65
N VAL A 73 0.21 7.93 -27.19
CA VAL A 73 -1.04 8.68 -27.33
C VAL A 73 -1.77 8.14 -28.56
N ILE A 74 -2.94 7.53 -28.32
CA ILE A 74 -3.78 6.92 -29.39
C ILE A 74 -4.73 7.94 -29.99
N ALA A 75 -5.33 8.80 -29.15
CA ALA A 75 -6.28 9.82 -29.56
C ALA A 75 -6.25 11.00 -28.58
N GLU A 76 -6.55 12.17 -29.09
CA GLU A 76 -6.60 13.40 -28.32
C GLU A 76 -7.63 14.35 -28.92
N ASP A 77 -8.45 14.96 -28.07
CA ASP A 77 -9.39 16.02 -28.41
C ASP A 77 -9.15 17.27 -27.50
N GLU A 78 -10.06 18.23 -27.49
CA GLU A 78 -9.92 19.46 -26.69
C GLU A 78 -9.99 19.18 -25.17
N GLU A 79 -10.72 18.15 -24.75
CA GLU A 79 -11.01 17.87 -23.34
C GLU A 79 -10.27 16.64 -22.81
N THR A 80 -10.03 15.64 -23.66
CA THR A 80 -9.50 14.34 -23.23
C THR A 80 -8.26 13.91 -24.01
N VAL A 81 -7.49 13.01 -23.38
CA VAL A 81 -6.40 12.27 -24.01
C VAL A 81 -6.57 10.77 -23.75
N THR A 82 -6.45 9.95 -24.80
CA THR A 82 -6.46 8.48 -24.70
C THR A 82 -5.07 7.97 -25.04
N TYR A 83 -4.50 7.15 -24.14
CA TYR A 83 -3.13 6.68 -24.31
C TYR A 83 -2.93 5.27 -23.72
N VAL A 84 -1.88 4.58 -24.13
CA VAL A 84 -1.36 3.37 -23.48
C VAL A 84 -0.41 3.80 -22.36
N ASN A 85 -0.63 3.29 -21.15
CA ASN A 85 0.28 3.54 -20.03
C ASN A 85 1.43 2.49 -20.00
N HIS A 86 2.39 2.68 -19.10
CA HIS A 86 3.54 1.77 -18.93
C HIS A 86 3.17 0.34 -18.53
N GLU A 87 1.95 0.10 -18.06
CA GLU A 87 1.39 -1.22 -17.73
C GLU A 87 0.66 -1.89 -18.91
N GLY A 88 0.50 -1.19 -20.03
CA GLY A 88 -0.23 -1.67 -21.21
C GLY A 88 -1.73 -1.44 -21.15
N ILE A 89 -2.20 -0.64 -20.21
CA ILE A 89 -3.60 -0.29 -20.07
C ILE A 89 -3.91 0.92 -20.96
N VAL A 90 -4.95 0.83 -21.78
CA VAL A 90 -5.47 1.97 -22.52
C VAL A 90 -6.35 2.79 -21.60
N MET A 91 -5.98 4.03 -21.37
CA MET A 91 -6.66 4.95 -20.45
C MET A 91 -7.14 6.19 -21.19
N ARG A 92 -8.27 6.74 -20.76
CA ARG A 92 -8.75 8.06 -21.18
C ARG A 92 -8.86 8.96 -19.97
N GLU A 93 -8.23 10.12 -20.02
CA GLU A 93 -8.20 11.12 -18.95
C GLU A 93 -8.64 12.48 -19.44
N PHE A 94 -9.22 13.28 -18.56
CA PHE A 94 -9.41 14.69 -18.83
C PHE A 94 -8.06 15.43 -18.81
N LYS A 95 -7.85 16.36 -19.73
CA LYS A 95 -6.64 17.21 -19.76
C LYS A 95 -6.56 18.17 -18.58
N LYS A 96 -7.73 18.58 -18.06
CA LYS A 96 -7.87 19.38 -16.84
C LYS A 96 -8.33 18.48 -15.70
N ASN A 97 -7.84 18.74 -14.49
CA ASN A 97 -8.18 18.00 -13.28
C ASN A 97 -7.79 16.50 -13.36
N ARG A 98 -6.64 16.20 -13.91
CA ARG A 98 -6.13 14.81 -14.05
C ARG A 98 -6.06 14.07 -12.72
N ASP A 99 -5.73 14.79 -11.65
CA ASP A 99 -5.44 14.21 -10.34
C ASP A 99 -6.70 14.00 -9.49
N THR A 100 -7.80 14.70 -9.81
CA THR A 100 -9.10 14.59 -9.11
C THR A 100 -10.12 13.69 -9.77
N SER A 101 -9.89 13.27 -11.02
CA SER A 101 -10.79 12.37 -11.73
C SER A 101 -10.14 11.01 -11.96
N MET A 102 -10.87 9.94 -11.61
CA MET A 102 -10.46 8.60 -12.01
C MET A 102 -10.44 8.52 -13.54
N PRO A 103 -9.35 8.01 -14.15
CA PRO A 103 -9.31 7.79 -15.59
C PRO A 103 -10.34 6.73 -15.99
N GLN A 104 -10.86 6.83 -17.20
CA GLN A 104 -11.62 5.76 -17.80
C GLN A 104 -10.63 4.69 -18.31
N PHE A 105 -10.71 3.48 -17.78
CA PHE A 105 -9.98 2.32 -18.28
C PHE A 105 -10.70 1.77 -19.51
N VAL A 106 -10.10 1.91 -20.68
CA VAL A 106 -10.74 1.57 -21.97
C VAL A 106 -10.44 0.14 -22.40
N LYS A 107 -9.17 -0.30 -22.23
CA LYS A 107 -8.73 -1.64 -22.60
C LYS A 107 -7.59 -2.10 -21.71
N PHE A 108 -7.59 -3.38 -21.42
CA PHE A 108 -6.54 -4.04 -20.64
C PHE A 108 -5.68 -4.95 -21.52
N PRO A 109 -4.45 -5.26 -21.11
CA PRO A 109 -3.49 -6.01 -21.93
C PRO A 109 -3.86 -7.48 -22.14
N VAL A 110 -4.76 -8.05 -21.32
CA VAL A 110 -5.15 -9.46 -21.34
C VAL A 110 -6.67 -9.58 -21.36
N ALA A 111 -7.22 -10.46 -22.21
CA ALA A 111 -8.63 -10.81 -22.23
C ALA A 111 -8.89 -12.32 -22.22
N ASN A 112 -7.87 -13.15 -22.52
CA ASN A 112 -8.00 -14.61 -22.61
C ASN A 112 -6.67 -15.30 -22.31
N GLU A 113 -6.69 -16.63 -22.22
CA GLU A 113 -5.52 -17.45 -21.87
C GLU A 113 -4.35 -17.28 -22.87
N ALA A 114 -4.62 -17.21 -24.16
CA ALA A 114 -3.57 -17.05 -25.17
C ALA A 114 -2.85 -15.69 -25.06
N GLU A 115 -3.61 -14.63 -24.81
CA GLU A 115 -3.03 -13.28 -24.55
C GLU A 115 -2.28 -13.25 -23.23
N PHE A 116 -2.75 -13.94 -22.20
CA PHE A 116 -2.05 -14.06 -20.95
C PHE A 116 -0.71 -14.77 -21.10
N GLU A 117 -0.67 -15.94 -21.77
CA GLU A 117 0.59 -16.68 -21.97
C GLU A 117 1.61 -15.83 -22.76
N LYS A 118 1.15 -15.10 -23.77
CA LYS A 118 2.00 -14.14 -24.48
C LYS A 118 2.53 -13.05 -23.57
N PHE A 119 1.64 -12.40 -22.82
CA PHE A 119 1.98 -11.33 -21.87
C PHE A 119 2.98 -11.83 -20.81
N ALA A 120 2.72 -13.01 -20.24
CA ALA A 120 3.58 -13.61 -19.24
C ALA A 120 4.98 -13.93 -19.78
N ALA A 121 5.06 -14.55 -20.97
CA ALA A 121 6.33 -14.88 -21.61
C ALA A 121 7.16 -13.65 -21.97
N GLU A 122 6.51 -12.57 -22.45
CA GLU A 122 7.20 -11.38 -22.91
C GLU A 122 7.56 -10.41 -21.78
N ARG A 123 6.77 -10.37 -20.66
CA ARG A 123 6.81 -9.25 -19.71
C ARG A 123 6.83 -9.64 -18.23
N LEU A 124 6.54 -10.88 -17.86
CA LEU A 124 6.53 -11.30 -16.45
C LEU A 124 7.79 -12.10 -16.04
N ALA A 125 8.70 -12.34 -16.94
CA ALA A 125 9.98 -12.99 -16.59
C ALA A 125 10.76 -12.21 -15.52
N LEU A 126 11.64 -12.90 -14.80
CA LEU A 126 12.33 -12.34 -13.63
C LEU A 126 13.10 -11.04 -13.95
N HIS A 127 13.96 -11.03 -15.00
CA HIS A 127 14.75 -9.84 -15.38
C HIS A 127 15.31 -9.06 -14.18
N ALA A 128 16.04 -9.75 -13.29
CA ALA A 128 16.48 -9.21 -12.00
C ALA A 128 17.23 -7.86 -12.11
N ASP A 129 18.04 -7.68 -13.17
CA ASP A 129 18.78 -6.46 -13.45
C ASP A 129 17.89 -5.23 -13.75
N ARG A 130 16.70 -5.47 -14.31
CA ARG A 130 15.70 -4.43 -14.60
C ARG A 130 14.77 -4.18 -13.43
N ARG A 131 14.33 -5.24 -12.74
CA ARG A 131 13.44 -5.14 -11.57
C ARG A 131 14.13 -4.54 -10.36
N LEU A 132 15.43 -4.83 -10.21
CA LEU A 132 16.32 -4.30 -9.19
C LEU A 132 17.40 -3.46 -9.87
N SER A 133 17.03 -2.28 -10.34
CA SER A 133 17.94 -1.40 -11.09
C SER A 133 19.24 -1.12 -10.32
N ALA A 134 20.29 -0.68 -11.03
CA ALA A 134 21.55 -0.28 -10.38
C ALA A 134 21.32 0.86 -9.37
N ALA A 135 20.38 1.76 -9.65
CA ALA A 135 19.98 2.82 -8.75
C ALA A 135 19.33 2.24 -7.47
N TRP A 136 18.42 1.27 -7.62
CA TRP A 136 17.82 0.56 -6.50
C TRP A 136 18.88 -0.14 -5.63
N ARG A 137 19.77 -0.91 -6.23
CA ARG A 137 20.86 -1.62 -5.50
C ARG A 137 21.77 -0.65 -4.74
N SER A 138 22.15 0.46 -5.39
CA SER A 138 22.95 1.51 -4.75
C SER A 138 22.25 2.16 -3.56
N MET A 139 20.95 2.43 -3.72
CA MET A 139 20.11 3.01 -2.67
C MET A 139 19.99 2.07 -1.47
N VAL A 140 19.68 0.80 -1.71
CA VAL A 140 19.57 -0.22 -0.66
C VAL A 140 20.91 -0.43 0.06
N ALA A 141 22.02 -0.53 -0.68
CA ALA A 141 23.36 -0.69 -0.12
C ALA A 141 23.80 0.51 0.72
N SER A 142 23.39 1.73 0.35
CA SER A 142 23.71 2.95 1.11
C SER A 142 22.82 3.15 2.35
N GLY A 143 21.82 2.28 2.57
CA GLY A 143 20.83 2.44 3.64
C GLY A 143 19.93 3.66 3.49
N ARG A 144 19.88 4.27 2.30
CA ARG A 144 19.05 5.44 2.03
C ARG A 144 17.58 5.05 1.97
N VAL A 145 16.73 5.96 2.41
CA VAL A 145 15.28 5.82 2.40
C VAL A 145 14.75 6.09 1.00
N GLN A 146 13.97 5.18 0.45
CA GLN A 146 13.14 5.47 -0.71
C GLN A 146 11.85 6.11 -0.20
N ALA A 147 11.62 7.38 -0.52
CA ALA A 147 10.29 7.94 -0.45
C ALA A 147 9.41 7.20 -1.48
N ALA A 148 8.12 7.03 -1.16
CA ALA A 148 7.19 6.32 -2.02
C ALA A 148 7.17 6.94 -3.43
N VAL A 149 7.58 6.17 -4.43
CA VAL A 149 7.58 6.62 -5.82
C VAL A 149 6.32 6.11 -6.50
N GLY A 150 5.40 7.01 -6.74
CA GLY A 150 4.52 6.88 -7.88
C GLY A 150 5.28 7.40 -9.11
N LYS A 151 5.51 6.52 -10.09
CA LYS A 151 6.12 6.80 -11.39
C LYS A 151 7.63 7.19 -11.39
N GLY A 152 8.49 6.19 -11.46
CA GLY A 152 9.73 6.16 -12.28
C GLY A 152 10.94 7.00 -11.87
N GLU A 153 10.82 8.16 -11.28
CA GLU A 153 11.95 8.99 -10.83
C GLU A 153 11.65 9.66 -9.49
N LEU A 154 12.59 9.58 -8.55
CA LEU A 154 12.59 10.38 -7.33
C LEU A 154 12.50 11.86 -7.71
N ARG A 155 11.50 12.59 -7.24
CA ARG A 155 11.45 14.05 -7.37
C ARG A 155 12.72 14.63 -6.74
N ALA A 156 13.22 15.74 -7.28
CA ALA A 156 14.47 16.36 -6.79
C ALA A 156 14.44 16.66 -5.27
N GLU A 157 13.26 16.91 -4.73
CA GLU A 157 13.00 17.15 -3.29
C GLU A 157 13.17 15.87 -2.44
N GLU A 158 12.76 14.72 -2.96
CA GLU A 158 12.93 13.40 -2.32
C GLU A 158 14.40 12.95 -2.35
N GLN A 159 15.14 13.34 -3.39
CA GLN A 159 16.59 13.15 -3.48
C GLN A 159 17.34 13.99 -2.44
N ALA A 160 16.83 15.19 -2.12
CA ALA A 160 17.44 16.07 -1.10
C ALA A 160 17.20 15.52 0.33
N ALA A 161 15.99 15.03 0.62
CA ALA A 161 15.67 14.40 1.90
C ALA A 161 16.47 13.11 2.15
N ALA A 162 16.76 12.34 1.09
CA ALA A 162 17.58 11.13 1.16
C ALA A 162 19.06 11.40 1.51
N ARG A 163 19.54 12.62 1.33
CA ARG A 163 20.97 12.98 1.58
C ARG A 163 21.33 13.15 3.05
N GLY A 164 20.36 13.29 3.95
CA GLY A 164 20.57 13.54 5.38
C GLY A 164 20.28 12.37 6.32
N ALA A 165 19.83 11.21 5.82
CA ALA A 165 19.43 10.09 6.67
C ALA A 165 20.66 9.29 7.13
N ALA A 166 20.77 9.08 8.44
CA ALA A 166 21.72 8.15 9.06
C ALA A 166 21.48 6.70 8.60
N PRO A 167 22.49 5.80 8.67
CA PRO A 167 22.41 4.45 8.12
C PRO A 167 21.20 3.67 8.61
N GLY A 168 20.57 2.91 7.71
CA GLY A 168 19.25 2.28 7.79
C GLY A 168 18.96 1.25 8.89
N GLU A 169 19.78 1.14 9.96
CA GLU A 169 19.50 0.25 11.10
C GLU A 169 18.49 0.84 12.11
N GLN A 170 18.23 2.13 12.05
CA GLN A 170 17.32 2.82 12.97
C GLN A 170 15.84 2.73 12.58
N TRP A 171 15.55 2.54 11.28
CA TRP A 171 14.22 2.56 10.74
C TRP A 171 13.75 1.17 10.28
N PRO A 172 12.48 0.81 10.48
CA PRO A 172 11.94 -0.43 9.93
C PRO A 172 11.91 -0.38 8.40
N ARG A 173 12.08 -1.54 7.78
CA ARG A 173 12.02 -1.71 6.33
C ARG A 173 10.77 -2.48 5.95
N LYS A 174 10.13 -2.04 4.87
CA LYS A 174 8.94 -2.65 4.28
C LYS A 174 9.21 -2.99 2.82
N CYS A 175 8.95 -4.20 2.42
CA CYS A 175 8.77 -4.56 1.02
C CYS A 175 7.28 -4.47 0.71
N TRP A 176 6.90 -3.44 0.01
CA TRP A 176 5.54 -3.28 -0.49
C TRP A 176 5.53 -3.56 -1.97
N ALA A 177 4.86 -4.62 -2.29
CA ALA A 177 4.74 -5.04 -3.66
C ALA A 177 3.63 -4.22 -4.35
N ASP A 178 3.77 -2.90 -4.43
CA ASP A 178 2.92 -1.92 -5.07
C ASP A 178 1.79 -2.52 -5.95
N ARG A 179 1.14 -1.80 -6.82
CA ARG A 179 -0.01 -2.20 -7.68
C ARG A 179 0.11 -3.58 -8.36
N TRP A 180 1.30 -4.16 -8.44
CA TRP A 180 1.59 -5.50 -8.99
C TRP A 180 2.01 -6.52 -7.92
N GLY A 181 1.90 -6.16 -6.67
CA GLY A 181 2.39 -6.99 -5.56
C GLY A 181 1.33 -7.77 -4.84
N GLY A 182 0.23 -8.04 -5.49
CA GLY A 182 -0.84 -8.89 -4.99
C GLY A 182 -1.24 -9.95 -6.01
N PHE A 183 -2.30 -10.64 -5.69
CA PHE A 183 -2.97 -11.56 -6.57
C PHE A 183 -4.11 -10.84 -7.32
N PHE A 184 -5.19 -10.52 -6.61
CA PHE A 184 -6.34 -9.85 -7.22
C PHE A 184 -5.94 -8.52 -7.85
N GLY A 185 -5.16 -7.69 -7.12
CA GLY A 185 -4.69 -6.41 -7.63
C GLY A 185 -3.91 -6.51 -8.94
N SER A 186 -3.01 -7.50 -9.06
CA SER A 186 -2.27 -7.74 -10.31
C SER A 186 -3.16 -8.25 -11.43
N LEU A 187 -4.07 -9.18 -11.15
CA LEU A 187 -5.00 -9.71 -12.15
C LEU A 187 -5.94 -8.59 -12.64
N ARG A 188 -6.35 -7.70 -11.74
CA ARG A 188 -7.15 -6.51 -12.08
C ARG A 188 -6.43 -5.59 -13.06
N ASN A 189 -5.12 -5.39 -12.90
CA ASN A 189 -4.34 -4.58 -13.82
C ASN A 189 -4.19 -5.25 -15.21
N MET A 190 -4.28 -6.58 -15.29
CA MET A 190 -4.22 -7.31 -16.55
C MET A 190 -5.57 -7.43 -17.27
N LEU A 191 -6.65 -7.69 -16.54
CA LEU A 191 -7.98 -8.00 -17.11
C LEU A 191 -8.99 -6.85 -17.00
N GLY A 192 -8.79 -5.93 -16.05
CA GLY A 192 -9.83 -5.01 -15.59
C GLY A 192 -10.77 -5.63 -14.57
N VAL A 193 -11.36 -4.80 -13.70
CA VAL A 193 -12.18 -5.27 -12.57
C VAL A 193 -13.39 -6.10 -13.06
N GLU A 194 -14.14 -5.58 -14.02
CA GLU A 194 -15.36 -6.23 -14.52
C GLU A 194 -15.04 -7.57 -15.16
N ASN A 195 -14.09 -7.59 -16.11
CA ASN A 195 -13.68 -8.83 -16.78
C ASN A 195 -13.09 -9.84 -15.79
N LEU A 196 -12.29 -9.39 -14.81
CA LEU A 196 -11.75 -10.27 -13.79
C LEU A 196 -12.87 -10.92 -12.96
N CYS A 197 -13.86 -10.16 -12.50
CA CYS A 197 -14.97 -10.71 -11.72
C CYS A 197 -15.78 -11.76 -12.53
N VAL A 198 -15.97 -11.55 -13.83
CA VAL A 198 -16.64 -12.50 -14.72
C VAL A 198 -15.76 -13.72 -15.00
N ALA A 199 -14.44 -13.52 -15.19
CA ALA A 199 -13.50 -14.58 -15.52
C ALA A 199 -13.38 -15.67 -14.44
N PHE A 200 -13.67 -15.38 -13.18
CA PHE A 200 -13.76 -16.40 -12.12
C PHE A 200 -14.80 -17.49 -12.44
N TYR A 201 -15.84 -17.17 -13.23
CA TYR A 201 -16.89 -18.09 -13.63
C TYR A 201 -16.68 -18.61 -15.05
N ASP A 202 -16.34 -17.76 -15.99
CA ASP A 202 -16.33 -18.06 -17.42
C ASP A 202 -14.97 -18.60 -17.89
N GLN A 203 -13.88 -18.19 -17.24
CA GLN A 203 -12.52 -18.56 -17.59
C GLN A 203 -11.71 -19.07 -16.37
N PRO A 204 -12.21 -20.06 -15.61
CA PRO A 204 -11.57 -20.50 -14.36
C PRO A 204 -10.14 -21.00 -14.55
N ARG A 205 -9.82 -21.61 -15.71
CA ARG A 205 -8.44 -22.06 -16.01
C ARG A 205 -7.47 -20.89 -16.16
N LEU A 206 -7.90 -19.82 -16.81
CA LEU A 206 -7.13 -18.60 -16.92
C LEU A 206 -6.82 -18.04 -15.53
N ILE A 207 -7.83 -17.94 -14.65
CA ILE A 207 -7.64 -17.46 -13.28
C ILE A 207 -6.63 -18.33 -12.49
N GLU A 208 -6.79 -19.66 -12.57
CA GLU A 208 -5.85 -20.59 -11.91
C GLU A 208 -4.42 -20.41 -12.41
N ARG A 209 -4.24 -20.27 -13.72
CA ARG A 209 -2.93 -20.06 -14.34
C ARG A 209 -2.32 -18.72 -13.97
N MET A 210 -3.11 -17.65 -13.94
CA MET A 210 -2.66 -16.32 -13.52
C MET A 210 -2.28 -16.28 -12.04
N MET A 211 -3.05 -16.91 -11.16
CA MET A 211 -2.74 -17.00 -9.73
C MET A 211 -1.44 -17.76 -9.48
N GLU A 212 -1.21 -18.88 -10.19
CA GLU A 212 0.03 -19.65 -10.07
C GLU A 212 1.24 -18.81 -10.50
N GLU A 213 1.14 -18.18 -11.67
CA GLU A 213 2.20 -17.31 -12.18
C GLU A 213 2.51 -16.16 -11.19
N ARG A 214 1.48 -15.54 -10.61
CA ARG A 214 1.71 -14.46 -9.62
C ARG A 214 2.42 -14.96 -8.38
N ALA A 215 2.07 -16.14 -7.86
CA ALA A 215 2.78 -16.74 -6.73
C ALA A 215 4.26 -16.96 -7.05
N ASP A 216 4.57 -17.50 -8.25
CA ASP A 216 5.95 -17.71 -8.70
C ASP A 216 6.72 -16.38 -8.77
N ARG A 217 6.14 -15.36 -9.41
CA ARG A 217 6.78 -14.04 -9.54
C ARG A 217 6.98 -13.34 -8.21
N LEU A 218 6.01 -13.39 -7.32
CA LEU A 218 6.15 -12.81 -5.97
C LEU A 218 7.33 -13.46 -5.22
N ILE A 219 7.45 -14.77 -5.27
CA ILE A 219 8.54 -15.51 -4.64
C ILE A 219 9.88 -15.18 -5.29
N GLU A 220 9.99 -15.30 -6.62
CA GLU A 220 11.25 -15.10 -7.33
C GLU A 220 11.81 -13.69 -7.20
N ILE A 221 10.97 -12.67 -7.41
CA ILE A 221 11.40 -11.27 -7.30
C ILE A 221 11.77 -10.95 -5.86
N THR A 222 10.98 -11.40 -4.88
CA THR A 222 11.28 -11.15 -3.46
C THR A 222 12.53 -11.91 -3.02
N ALA A 223 12.79 -13.11 -3.54
CA ALA A 223 14.02 -13.86 -3.29
C ALA A 223 15.26 -13.07 -3.76
N GLU A 224 15.16 -12.42 -4.92
CA GLU A 224 16.22 -11.56 -5.42
C GLU A 224 16.44 -10.33 -4.53
N VAL A 225 15.36 -9.68 -4.05
CA VAL A 225 15.47 -8.58 -3.07
C VAL A 225 16.23 -9.03 -1.83
N LEU A 226 15.94 -10.23 -1.31
CA LEU A 226 16.55 -10.75 -0.09
C LEU A 226 18.04 -11.09 -0.23
N GLN A 227 18.58 -11.16 -1.45
CA GLN A 227 20.03 -11.25 -1.67
C GLN A 227 20.74 -9.91 -1.37
N HIS A 228 20.04 -8.79 -1.45
CA HIS A 228 20.60 -7.46 -1.31
C HIS A 228 20.25 -6.78 0.01
N THR A 229 19.10 -7.10 0.60
CA THR A 229 18.62 -6.44 1.83
C THR A 229 17.69 -7.33 2.64
N ARG A 230 17.44 -6.93 3.89
CA ARG A 230 16.40 -7.52 4.74
C ARG A 230 15.32 -6.47 5.00
N PHE A 231 14.11 -6.94 5.29
CA PHE A 231 12.97 -6.11 5.67
C PHE A 231 12.14 -6.82 6.74
N GLU A 232 11.40 -6.06 7.54
CA GLU A 232 10.62 -6.53 8.68
C GLU A 232 9.25 -7.01 8.27
N VAL A 233 8.66 -6.37 7.25
CA VAL A 233 7.29 -6.65 6.83
C VAL A 233 7.20 -6.73 5.30
N PHE A 234 6.52 -7.75 4.79
CA PHE A 234 6.05 -7.84 3.41
C PHE A 234 4.60 -7.37 3.35
N TRP A 235 4.21 -6.66 2.27
CA TRP A 235 2.88 -6.09 2.14
C TRP A 235 2.29 -6.35 0.76
N PHE A 236 1.21 -7.12 0.70
CA PHE A 236 0.42 -7.29 -0.52
C PHE A 236 -0.41 -6.05 -0.81
N TRP A 237 -0.64 -5.75 -2.09
CA TRP A 237 -1.62 -4.76 -2.53
C TRP A 237 -2.73 -5.44 -3.33
N GLU A 238 -3.97 -5.32 -2.88
CA GLU A 238 -5.09 -6.09 -3.46
C GLU A 238 -6.26 -5.25 -3.95
N ASP A 239 -6.71 -4.25 -3.17
CA ASP A 239 -7.87 -3.45 -3.55
C ASP A 239 -9.06 -4.31 -4.03
N MET A 240 -9.41 -5.35 -3.28
CA MET A 240 -10.37 -6.36 -3.72
C MET A 240 -11.74 -6.24 -3.05
N ALA A 241 -12.02 -5.10 -2.42
CA ALA A 241 -13.31 -4.79 -1.85
C ALA A 241 -13.72 -3.33 -2.15
N TYR A 242 -15.00 -3.05 -2.00
CA TYR A 242 -15.60 -1.72 -2.06
C TYR A 242 -16.54 -1.55 -0.86
N LYS A 243 -17.21 -0.40 -0.74
CA LYS A 243 -18.07 -0.10 0.43
C LYS A 243 -19.21 -1.12 0.67
N GLY A 244 -19.58 -1.90 -0.32
CA GLY A 244 -20.63 -2.92 -0.23
C GLY A 244 -20.12 -4.33 0.06
N GLY A 245 -18.81 -4.53 0.20
CA GLY A 245 -18.18 -5.83 0.44
C GLY A 245 -17.15 -6.20 -0.64
N PRO A 246 -16.61 -7.42 -0.59
CA PRO A 246 -15.57 -7.86 -1.50
C PRO A 246 -16.10 -8.07 -2.92
N LEU A 247 -15.24 -7.75 -3.90
CA LEU A 247 -15.49 -8.00 -5.34
C LEU A 247 -15.43 -9.49 -5.67
N VAL A 248 -14.67 -10.24 -4.88
CA VAL A 248 -14.60 -11.71 -4.97
C VAL A 248 -15.03 -12.28 -3.63
N GLY A 249 -16.15 -13.00 -3.61
CA GLY A 249 -16.70 -13.57 -2.39
C GLY A 249 -15.82 -14.67 -1.77
N PRO A 250 -16.01 -14.96 -0.47
CA PRO A 250 -15.19 -15.93 0.29
C PRO A 250 -15.02 -17.29 -0.38
N ALA A 251 -16.05 -17.81 -1.05
CA ALA A 251 -16.02 -19.11 -1.71
C ALA A 251 -15.06 -19.12 -2.92
N LEU A 252 -15.10 -18.06 -3.74
CA LEU A 252 -14.19 -17.92 -4.89
C LEU A 252 -12.77 -17.65 -4.41
N PHE A 253 -12.59 -16.80 -3.38
CA PHE A 253 -11.30 -16.57 -2.78
C PHE A 253 -10.68 -17.90 -2.33
N ARG A 254 -11.41 -18.71 -1.56
CA ARG A 254 -10.94 -20.01 -1.08
C ARG A 254 -10.58 -20.96 -2.22
N LYS A 255 -11.38 -20.98 -3.27
CA LYS A 255 -11.15 -21.86 -4.42
C LYS A 255 -9.91 -21.48 -5.22
N PHE A 256 -9.74 -20.20 -5.54
CA PHE A 256 -8.74 -19.75 -6.52
C PHE A 256 -7.50 -19.08 -5.91
N ALA A 257 -7.66 -18.35 -4.80
CA ALA A 257 -6.59 -17.52 -4.27
C ALA A 257 -5.91 -18.11 -3.02
N PHE A 258 -6.67 -18.69 -2.12
CA PHE A 258 -6.23 -19.08 -0.77
C PHE A 258 -4.89 -19.85 -0.76
N ARG A 259 -4.78 -20.93 -1.52
CA ARG A 259 -3.57 -21.76 -1.58
C ARG A 259 -2.31 -20.99 -2.00
N HIS A 260 -2.48 -19.96 -2.83
CA HIS A 260 -1.39 -19.16 -3.34
C HIS A 260 -0.90 -18.16 -2.29
N TYR A 261 -1.82 -17.55 -1.53
CA TYR A 261 -1.44 -16.75 -0.36
C TYR A 261 -0.73 -17.60 0.68
N GLU A 262 -1.28 -18.76 1.02
CA GLU A 262 -0.65 -19.71 1.97
C GLU A 262 0.78 -20.07 1.52
N ARG A 263 0.96 -20.38 0.23
CA ARG A 263 2.28 -20.68 -0.36
C ARG A 263 3.26 -19.54 -0.21
N VAL A 264 2.87 -18.31 -0.59
CA VAL A 264 3.74 -17.13 -0.52
C VAL A 264 4.02 -16.73 0.92
N CYS A 265 3.01 -16.70 1.78
CA CYS A 265 3.16 -16.41 3.22
C CYS A 265 4.07 -17.44 3.91
N GLY A 266 3.88 -18.72 3.62
CA GLY A 266 4.74 -19.80 4.15
C GLY A 266 6.19 -19.66 3.71
N TRP A 267 6.42 -19.32 2.43
CA TRP A 267 7.75 -19.07 1.91
C TRP A 267 8.40 -17.83 2.57
N LEU A 268 7.67 -16.71 2.70
CA LEU A 268 8.15 -15.49 3.35
C LEU A 268 8.59 -15.77 4.81
N ARG A 269 7.78 -16.51 5.56
CA ARG A 269 8.12 -16.89 6.94
C ARG A 269 9.35 -17.79 7.00
N HIS A 270 9.52 -18.70 6.04
CA HIS A 270 10.74 -19.49 5.92
C HIS A 270 11.97 -18.64 5.65
N GLN A 271 11.83 -17.52 4.93
CA GLN A 271 12.90 -16.54 4.74
C GLN A 271 13.15 -15.64 5.97
N GLY A 272 12.41 -15.82 7.05
CA GLY A 272 12.53 -15.07 8.30
C GLY A 272 11.69 -13.79 8.36
N ILE A 273 10.80 -13.55 7.38
CA ILE A 273 9.87 -12.41 7.41
C ILE A 273 8.71 -12.74 8.34
N GLN A 274 8.66 -12.05 9.49
CA GLN A 274 7.71 -12.37 10.57
C GLN A 274 6.36 -11.68 10.42
N HIS A 275 6.30 -10.55 9.70
CA HIS A 275 5.09 -9.75 9.56
C HIS A 275 4.68 -9.67 8.10
N ILE A 276 3.45 -10.05 7.81
CA ILE A 276 2.89 -10.08 6.47
C ILE A 276 1.58 -9.29 6.48
N GLY A 277 1.58 -8.17 5.78
CA GLY A 277 0.43 -7.29 5.69
C GLY A 277 -0.28 -7.37 4.34
N LEU A 278 -1.50 -6.85 4.32
CA LEU A 278 -2.31 -6.73 3.11
C LEU A 278 -3.04 -5.39 3.11
N ASP A 279 -3.00 -4.75 1.97
CA ASP A 279 -3.68 -3.51 1.64
C ASP A 279 -4.90 -3.81 0.79
N SER A 280 -6.08 -3.43 1.30
CA SER A 280 -7.34 -3.47 0.54
C SER A 280 -8.32 -2.48 1.12
N ASP A 281 -8.76 -1.58 0.28
CA ASP A 281 -9.85 -0.65 0.59
C ASP A 281 -11.20 -1.37 0.76
N GLY A 282 -12.21 -0.63 1.22
CA GLY A 282 -13.58 -1.09 1.28
C GLY A 282 -13.95 -1.90 2.51
N ASP A 283 -15.09 -2.61 2.41
CA ASP A 283 -15.56 -3.51 3.46
C ASP A 283 -14.96 -4.91 3.29
N ILE A 284 -13.91 -5.16 4.06
CA ILE A 284 -13.12 -6.39 4.00
C ILE A 284 -13.52 -7.46 5.04
N ARG A 285 -14.55 -7.21 5.85
CA ARG A 285 -14.90 -8.05 7.02
C ARG A 285 -14.98 -9.53 6.71
N THR A 286 -15.59 -9.91 5.59
CA THR A 286 -15.77 -11.32 5.23
C THR A 286 -14.50 -12.01 4.71
N LEU A 287 -13.47 -11.26 4.34
CA LEU A 287 -12.18 -11.78 3.88
C LEU A 287 -11.16 -11.90 5.01
N ILE A 288 -11.27 -11.11 6.07
CA ILE A 288 -10.32 -11.13 7.21
C ILE A 288 -10.04 -12.55 7.71
N PRO A 289 -11.06 -13.41 7.97
CA PRO A 289 -10.79 -14.77 8.47
C PRO A 289 -9.95 -15.60 7.52
N LEU A 290 -10.16 -15.44 6.20
CA LEU A 290 -9.45 -16.19 5.17
C LEU A 290 -7.99 -15.72 5.03
N TRP A 291 -7.76 -14.41 5.13
CA TRP A 291 -6.41 -13.85 5.11
C TRP A 291 -5.60 -14.27 6.35
N LEU A 292 -6.21 -14.26 7.54
CA LEU A 292 -5.56 -14.76 8.75
C LEU A 292 -5.20 -16.23 8.63
N GLU A 293 -6.11 -17.06 8.11
CA GLU A 293 -5.87 -18.49 7.87
C GLU A 293 -4.74 -18.71 6.85
N ALA A 294 -4.66 -17.89 5.81
CA ALA A 294 -3.60 -17.96 4.79
C ALA A 294 -2.24 -17.42 5.27
N GLY A 295 -2.16 -16.83 6.47
CA GLY A 295 -0.91 -16.38 7.09
C GLY A 295 -0.64 -14.89 7.04
N ILE A 296 -1.59 -14.07 6.60
CA ILE A 296 -1.55 -12.60 6.72
C ILE A 296 -1.89 -12.22 8.15
N ASP A 297 -1.16 -11.31 8.75
CA ASP A 297 -1.31 -10.94 10.15
C ASP A 297 -1.53 -9.44 10.39
N HIS A 298 -1.44 -8.61 9.35
CA HIS A 298 -1.66 -7.16 9.43
C HIS A 298 -2.49 -6.67 8.26
N LEU A 299 -3.41 -5.73 8.52
CA LEU A 299 -4.25 -5.13 7.48
C LEU A 299 -4.24 -3.61 7.55
N TRP A 300 -4.45 -2.98 6.40
CA TRP A 300 -4.56 -1.54 6.15
C TRP A 300 -5.54 -1.31 5.00
N PRO A 301 -6.29 -0.18 4.91
CA PRO A 301 -6.30 0.97 5.83
C PRO A 301 -7.50 1.01 6.77
N PHE A 302 -8.49 0.12 6.65
CA PHE A 302 -9.75 0.10 7.40
C PHE A 302 -10.62 1.34 7.17
N GLU A 303 -11.07 1.55 5.94
CA GLU A 303 -11.88 2.70 5.56
C GLU A 303 -13.15 2.84 6.36
N VAL A 304 -13.25 3.90 7.19
CA VAL A 304 -14.40 4.15 8.07
C VAL A 304 -15.67 4.42 7.25
N GLN A 305 -15.56 5.10 6.11
CA GLN A 305 -16.69 5.35 5.22
C GLN A 305 -17.28 4.09 4.59
N SER A 306 -16.51 2.99 4.56
CA SER A 306 -16.96 1.68 4.11
C SER A 306 -17.51 0.82 5.25
N GLY A 307 -17.69 1.40 6.44
CA GLY A 307 -18.22 0.73 7.62
C GLY A 307 -17.21 -0.07 8.43
N MET A 308 -15.91 0.10 8.16
CA MET A 308 -14.86 -0.52 8.96
C MET A 308 -14.67 0.23 10.28
N ASP A 309 -14.76 -0.50 11.39
CA ASP A 309 -14.48 0.03 12.73
C ASP A 309 -13.37 -0.79 13.39
N VAL A 310 -12.20 -0.18 13.52
CA VAL A 310 -11.01 -0.83 14.10
C VAL A 310 -11.21 -1.28 15.56
N VAL A 311 -12.10 -0.63 16.31
CA VAL A 311 -12.43 -1.04 17.68
C VAL A 311 -13.25 -2.34 17.68
N ALA A 312 -14.24 -2.45 16.79
CA ALA A 312 -15.00 -3.66 16.60
C ALA A 312 -14.12 -4.80 16.05
N VAL A 313 -13.26 -4.52 15.08
CA VAL A 313 -12.29 -5.48 14.53
C VAL A 313 -11.34 -5.98 15.61
N ARG A 314 -10.80 -5.11 16.46
CA ARG A 314 -9.95 -5.53 17.60
C ARG A 314 -10.71 -6.41 18.58
N LYS A 315 -11.95 -6.09 18.88
CA LYS A 315 -12.80 -6.91 19.76
C LYS A 315 -13.03 -8.32 19.21
N GLU A 316 -13.20 -8.45 17.90
CA GLU A 316 -13.46 -9.71 17.22
C GLU A 316 -12.20 -10.57 17.07
N TYR A 317 -11.11 -9.98 16.61
CA TYR A 317 -9.88 -10.73 16.25
C TYR A 317 -8.81 -10.74 17.34
N GLY A 318 -8.89 -9.85 18.32
CA GLY A 318 -7.92 -9.75 19.41
C GLY A 318 -6.49 -9.52 18.91
N HIS A 319 -5.54 -10.27 19.45
CA HIS A 319 -4.13 -10.23 19.10
C HIS A 319 -3.75 -11.06 17.87
N ARG A 320 -4.72 -11.65 17.17
CA ARG A 320 -4.46 -12.37 15.92
C ARG A 320 -4.28 -11.47 14.73
N LEU A 321 -4.73 -10.21 14.83
CA LEU A 321 -4.73 -9.25 13.74
C LEU A 321 -4.09 -7.92 14.18
N GLY A 322 -2.99 -7.55 13.51
CA GLY A 322 -2.43 -6.21 13.56
C GLY A 322 -3.24 -5.27 12.67
N ILE A 323 -3.44 -4.06 13.15
CA ILE A 323 -4.30 -3.05 12.52
C ILE A 323 -3.46 -1.80 12.24
N VAL A 324 -3.53 -1.28 11.02
CA VAL A 324 -2.91 -0.01 10.63
C VAL A 324 -4.00 0.87 10.01
N GLY A 325 -4.13 2.13 10.47
CA GLY A 325 -5.16 3.04 9.96
C GLY A 325 -6.43 3.12 10.78
N GLY A 326 -7.56 3.39 10.14
CA GLY A 326 -8.89 3.43 10.76
C GLY A 326 -9.21 4.67 11.59
N ILE A 327 -8.42 5.75 11.47
CA ILE A 327 -8.82 7.09 11.92
C ILE A 327 -9.55 7.78 10.78
N ASP A 328 -10.79 8.17 10.99
CA ASP A 328 -11.65 8.76 9.96
C ASP A 328 -11.10 10.11 9.46
N LYS A 329 -10.52 10.10 8.26
CA LYS A 329 -9.97 11.32 7.63
C LYS A 329 -10.99 12.45 7.45
N ARG A 330 -12.30 12.12 7.36
CA ARG A 330 -13.35 13.09 7.11
C ARG A 330 -13.55 14.08 8.27
N VAL A 331 -13.26 13.67 9.50
CA VAL A 331 -13.37 14.55 10.66
C VAL A 331 -12.32 15.66 10.68
N LEU A 332 -11.24 15.51 9.89
CA LEU A 332 -10.17 16.48 9.81
C LEU A 332 -10.61 17.77 9.10
N SER A 333 -11.53 17.67 8.15
CA SER A 333 -12.04 18.87 7.45
C SER A 333 -12.71 19.84 8.41
N GLY A 334 -13.46 19.34 9.40
CA GLY A 334 -14.05 20.12 10.47
C GLY A 334 -13.10 20.45 11.63
N GLY A 335 -12.07 19.66 11.83
CA GLY A 335 -11.11 19.82 12.93
C GLY A 335 -11.72 19.77 14.33
N GLY A 336 -11.08 20.45 15.29
CA GLY A 336 -11.62 20.70 16.62
C GLY A 336 -11.95 19.46 17.45
N GLU A 337 -13.10 19.48 18.12
CA GLU A 337 -13.50 18.42 19.06
C GLU A 337 -13.81 17.09 18.37
N ALA A 338 -14.40 17.12 17.17
CA ALA A 338 -14.73 15.90 16.43
C ALA A 338 -13.45 15.10 16.08
N MET A 339 -12.40 15.77 15.61
CA MET A 339 -11.10 15.19 15.34
C MET A 339 -10.46 14.60 16.61
N ARG A 340 -10.52 15.33 17.73
CA ARG A 340 -9.96 14.84 19.00
C ARG A 340 -10.68 13.60 19.51
N LYS A 341 -12.03 13.58 19.47
CA LYS A 341 -12.82 12.41 19.83
C LYS A 341 -12.47 11.20 18.98
N GLU A 342 -12.21 11.39 17.69
CA GLU A 342 -11.84 10.31 16.80
C GLU A 342 -10.45 9.74 17.14
N VAL A 343 -9.47 10.59 17.41
CA VAL A 343 -8.16 10.15 17.92
C VAL A 343 -8.32 9.42 19.25
N ASP A 344 -9.11 9.95 20.19
CA ASP A 344 -9.34 9.34 21.51
C ASP A 344 -10.00 7.97 21.40
N ARG A 345 -10.88 7.77 20.42
CA ARG A 345 -11.58 6.51 20.16
C ARG A 345 -10.62 5.33 19.96
N VAL A 346 -9.49 5.59 19.31
CA VAL A 346 -8.53 4.53 18.95
C VAL A 346 -7.38 4.37 19.96
N MET A 347 -7.22 5.27 20.92
CA MET A 347 -6.12 5.20 21.91
C MET A 347 -6.08 3.89 22.72
N PRO A 348 -7.21 3.31 23.14
CA PRO A 348 -7.19 1.99 23.82
C PRO A 348 -6.55 0.87 23.00
N LEU A 349 -6.59 0.97 21.66
CA LEU A 349 -5.93 -0.01 20.78
C LEU A 349 -4.40 0.16 20.79
N VAL A 350 -3.92 1.41 20.88
CA VAL A 350 -2.49 1.68 21.03
C VAL A 350 -1.94 1.05 22.31
N GLU A 351 -2.67 1.18 23.40
CA GLU A 351 -2.28 0.60 24.72
C GLU A 351 -2.23 -0.93 24.69
N GLN A 352 -3.11 -1.56 23.89
CA GLN A 352 -3.15 -3.02 23.72
C GLN A 352 -2.02 -3.54 22.83
N GLY A 353 -1.36 -2.69 22.03
CA GLY A 353 -0.39 -3.06 21.00
C GLY A 353 -1.03 -3.61 19.73
N GLY A 354 -0.20 -3.94 18.74
CA GLY A 354 -0.66 -4.42 17.44
C GLY A 354 -1.52 -3.41 16.67
N TYR A 355 -1.37 -2.11 16.97
CA TYR A 355 -2.10 -1.03 16.33
C TYR A 355 -1.18 0.15 16.00
N ILE A 356 -1.19 0.56 14.77
CA ILE A 356 -0.53 1.78 14.31
C ILE A 356 -1.61 2.81 13.98
N PRO A 357 -1.73 3.88 14.79
CA PRO A 357 -2.71 4.93 14.55
C PRO A 357 -2.31 5.74 13.32
N GLU A 358 -3.16 5.67 12.30
CA GLU A 358 -2.97 6.33 11.01
C GLU A 358 -4.36 6.65 10.43
N LEU A 359 -4.44 7.61 9.52
CA LEU A 359 -5.69 7.90 8.81
C LEU A 359 -6.13 6.68 7.99
N ASP A 360 -7.42 6.55 7.80
CA ASP A 360 -8.07 5.45 7.10
C ASP A 360 -7.86 5.48 5.57
N HIS A 361 -7.25 6.52 5.04
CA HIS A 361 -6.82 6.65 3.63
C HIS A 361 -6.10 7.99 3.39
N SER A 362 -5.85 8.34 2.12
CA SER A 362 -5.24 9.60 1.68
C SER A 362 -5.96 10.83 2.18
N VAL A 363 -5.21 11.89 2.48
CA VAL A 363 -5.77 13.16 2.94
C VAL A 363 -6.38 13.95 1.77
N PRO A 364 -7.70 14.21 1.79
CA PRO A 364 -8.38 14.89 0.70
C PRO A 364 -8.18 16.42 0.76
N PRO A 365 -8.46 17.14 -0.35
CA PRO A 365 -8.19 18.58 -0.45
C PRO A 365 -9.11 19.49 0.39
N ASP A 366 -10.17 18.97 1.02
CA ASP A 366 -11.02 19.70 1.95
C ASP A 366 -10.39 19.84 3.36
N VAL A 367 -9.32 19.11 3.67
CA VAL A 367 -8.56 19.24 4.92
C VAL A 367 -7.57 20.39 4.81
N SER A 368 -7.72 21.41 5.65
CA SER A 368 -6.77 22.53 5.73
C SER A 368 -5.44 22.12 6.38
N TRP A 369 -4.35 22.82 6.02
CA TRP A 369 -3.04 22.64 6.66
C TRP A 369 -3.11 22.83 8.19
N LYS A 370 -3.85 23.84 8.62
CA LYS A 370 -4.06 24.08 10.06
C LYS A 370 -4.71 22.89 10.76
N ASN A 371 -5.79 22.35 10.20
CA ASN A 371 -6.49 21.22 10.82
C ASN A 371 -5.61 19.96 10.85
N PHE A 372 -4.80 19.77 9.81
CA PHE A 372 -3.85 18.66 9.78
C PHE A 372 -2.74 18.82 10.82
N CYS A 373 -2.18 20.03 11.00
CA CYS A 373 -1.23 20.34 12.07
C CYS A 373 -1.84 20.08 13.46
N ASP A 374 -3.09 20.52 13.68
CA ASP A 374 -3.80 20.31 14.94
C ASP A 374 -4.02 18.81 15.20
N TYR A 375 -4.33 18.01 14.16
CA TYR A 375 -4.46 16.56 14.24
C TYR A 375 -3.14 15.91 14.67
N ILE A 376 -2.04 16.21 13.99
CA ILE A 376 -0.74 15.61 14.31
C ILE A 376 -0.27 16.03 15.72
N ALA A 377 -0.46 17.30 16.08
CA ALA A 377 -0.11 17.78 17.42
C ALA A 377 -0.91 17.03 18.50
N TYR A 378 -2.21 16.82 18.29
CA TYR A 378 -3.04 16.08 19.22
C TYR A 378 -2.68 14.58 19.27
N LEU A 379 -2.47 13.96 18.11
CA LEU A 379 -2.01 12.57 18.03
C LEU A 379 -0.68 12.37 18.78
N LYS A 380 0.31 13.25 18.55
CA LYS A 380 1.60 13.22 19.28
C LYS A 380 1.41 13.36 20.78
N PHE A 381 0.58 14.30 21.22
CA PHE A 381 0.25 14.48 22.64
C PHE A 381 -0.31 13.19 23.26
N ARG A 382 -1.29 12.55 22.60
CA ARG A 382 -1.91 11.30 23.08
C ARG A 382 -0.94 10.11 23.07
N LEU A 383 0.06 10.11 22.21
CA LEU A 383 1.11 9.09 22.11
C LEU A 383 2.34 9.39 23.01
N ASN A 384 2.28 10.39 23.89
CA ASN A 384 3.40 10.83 24.71
C ASN A 384 4.67 11.17 23.88
N ARG A 385 4.46 11.85 22.73
CA ARG A 385 5.51 12.23 21.78
C ARG A 385 5.73 13.74 21.69
N GLY A 386 5.18 14.49 22.61
CA GLY A 386 5.34 15.95 22.73
C GLY A 386 6.73 16.41 23.14
#